data_3bb898da8f082c7948972b2583013003
#
_entry.id   3bb898da8f082c7948972b2583013003
#
_cell.length_a   1.000
_cell.length_b   1.000
_cell.length_c   1.000
_cell.angle_alpha   90.00
_cell.angle_beta   90.00
_cell.angle_gamma   90.00
#
_symmetry.space_group_name_H-M   'P 1'
#
loop_
_entity.id
_entity.type
_entity.pdbx_description
1 polymer ?
#
loop_
_entity_poly.entity_id
_entity_poly.type
_entity_poly.pdbx_seq_one_letter_code
_entity_poly.pdbx_strand_id
1 'polypeptide(L)'
;MMLRTNTLKSRLGSGQPVYGLISSIPAPAAIELIAEAGFDFVIIDMEHVLINPETVENMIRVAESYALTPLVRVADLNPKTLLRLLDGGAQGIVLPMIESPEQLADAIAACKYHPLGRRSLNAGRPGSFGKHSLAQYVEAANQQIMVVAMIESAEGVRRAAEIARVPGLDMILEGAADLSQSLGMPWQIDQPDVQQALLATWQATKAAGVAYCTIPRKDGDAA
;
A
#
# COMPACT_ATOMS: atom_id res chain seq x y z
N MET A 1 -21.80 0.18 10.62
CA MET A 1 -21.26 -0.55 9.44
C MET A 1 -19.96 -1.19 9.91
N MET A 2 -19.78 -2.51 9.75
CA MET A 2 -18.48 -3.14 9.97
C MET A 2 -17.41 -2.47 9.10
N LEU A 3 -16.13 -2.80 9.31
CA LEU A 3 -15.03 -2.34 8.46
C LEU A 3 -15.49 -2.25 7.00
N ARG A 4 -15.22 -1.15 6.34
CA ARG A 4 -15.64 -0.98 4.94
C ARG A 4 -14.96 -2.02 4.06
N THR A 5 -15.70 -2.54 3.09
CA THR A 5 -15.13 -3.41 2.06
C THR A 5 -14.04 -2.65 1.32
N ASN A 6 -12.88 -3.26 1.15
CA ASN A 6 -11.80 -2.73 0.35
C ASN A 6 -12.10 -3.00 -1.13
N THR A 7 -12.60 -1.98 -1.83
CA THR A 7 -12.99 -2.08 -3.23
C THR A 7 -11.80 -2.33 -4.15
N LEU A 8 -10.63 -1.75 -3.84
CA LEU A 8 -9.38 -2.01 -4.55
C LEU A 8 -9.02 -3.50 -4.50
N LYS A 9 -9.00 -4.09 -3.30
CA LYS A 9 -8.68 -5.51 -3.11
C LYS A 9 -9.66 -6.41 -3.85
N SER A 10 -10.94 -6.07 -3.83
CA SER A 10 -11.99 -6.82 -4.53
C SER A 10 -11.80 -6.77 -6.06
N ARG A 11 -11.51 -5.60 -6.62
CA ARG A 11 -11.28 -5.42 -8.06
C ARG A 11 -10.01 -6.14 -8.54
N LEU A 12 -8.91 -6.02 -7.79
CA LEU A 12 -7.68 -6.76 -8.09
C LEU A 12 -7.92 -8.27 -8.07
N GLY A 13 -8.67 -8.78 -7.09
CA GLY A 13 -9.02 -10.19 -6.99
C GLY A 13 -9.89 -10.71 -8.14
N SER A 14 -10.60 -9.83 -8.85
CA SER A 14 -11.38 -10.15 -10.06
C SER A 14 -10.62 -9.86 -11.37
N GLY A 15 -9.33 -9.50 -11.29
CA GLY A 15 -8.48 -9.23 -12.47
C GLY A 15 -8.82 -7.93 -13.19
N GLN A 16 -9.52 -6.99 -12.54
CA GLN A 16 -9.85 -5.71 -13.13
C GLN A 16 -8.67 -4.73 -12.99
N PRO A 17 -8.39 -3.92 -14.03
CA PRO A 17 -7.43 -2.83 -13.90
C PRO A 17 -7.96 -1.79 -12.90
N VAL A 18 -7.04 -1.18 -12.15
CA VAL A 18 -7.33 -0.15 -11.17
C VAL A 18 -6.34 1.00 -11.31
N TYR A 19 -6.82 2.20 -11.07
CA TYR A 19 -6.02 3.41 -11.20
C TYR A 19 -5.99 4.16 -9.88
N GLY A 20 -4.81 4.60 -9.47
CA GLY A 20 -4.61 5.35 -8.24
C GLY A 20 -3.66 6.51 -8.41
N LEU A 21 -3.60 7.36 -7.40
CA LEU A 21 -2.71 8.50 -7.37
C LEU A 21 -1.94 8.53 -6.05
N ILE A 22 -0.64 8.83 -6.11
CA ILE A 22 0.16 9.18 -4.92
C ILE A 22 -0.05 10.66 -4.64
N SER A 23 -0.68 10.96 -3.51
CA SER A 23 -0.97 12.34 -3.10
C SER A 23 0.17 12.91 -2.26
N SER A 24 0.90 13.85 -2.85
CA SER A 24 1.94 14.65 -2.16
C SER A 24 1.38 15.98 -1.60
N ILE A 25 0.08 16.22 -1.71
CA ILE A 25 -0.58 17.42 -1.19
C ILE A 25 -1.27 17.07 0.12
N PRO A 26 -0.79 17.59 1.28
CA PRO A 26 -1.33 17.24 2.60
C PRO A 26 -2.61 18.01 2.92
N ALA A 27 -3.64 17.79 2.11
CA ALA A 27 -4.93 18.49 2.25
C ALA A 27 -6.10 17.55 1.93
N PRO A 28 -7.17 17.53 2.75
CA PRO A 28 -8.39 16.77 2.46
C PRO A 28 -9.00 17.08 1.09
N ALA A 29 -8.97 18.36 0.66
CA ALA A 29 -9.48 18.79 -0.65
C ALA A 29 -8.77 18.10 -1.83
N ALA A 30 -7.49 17.73 -1.69
CA ALA A 30 -6.79 16.97 -2.72
C ALA A 30 -7.42 15.57 -2.90
N ILE A 31 -7.87 14.96 -1.82
CA ILE A 31 -8.55 13.65 -1.87
C ILE A 31 -9.91 13.75 -2.55
N GLU A 32 -10.65 14.85 -2.32
CA GLU A 32 -11.92 15.11 -3.04
C GLU A 32 -11.68 15.21 -4.56
N LEU A 33 -10.67 15.97 -4.99
CA LEU A 33 -10.31 16.10 -6.39
C LEU A 33 -9.89 14.77 -7.03
N ILE A 34 -9.13 13.94 -6.31
CA ILE A 34 -8.73 12.62 -6.78
C ILE A 34 -9.96 11.71 -6.94
N ALA A 35 -10.88 11.74 -6.00
CA ALA A 35 -12.11 10.96 -6.06
C ALA A 35 -13.01 11.42 -7.23
N GLU A 36 -13.22 12.74 -7.40
CA GLU A 36 -14.00 13.31 -8.51
C GLU A 36 -13.36 13.05 -9.88
N ALA A 37 -12.04 12.89 -9.94
CA ALA A 37 -11.33 12.49 -11.15
C ALA A 37 -11.52 10.99 -11.50
N GLY A 38 -12.18 10.21 -10.64
CA GLY A 38 -12.56 8.82 -10.91
C GLY A 38 -11.47 7.79 -10.61
N PHE A 39 -10.50 8.10 -9.77
CA PHE A 39 -9.51 7.12 -9.32
C PHE A 39 -10.14 6.09 -8.37
N ASP A 40 -9.58 4.89 -8.35
CA ASP A 40 -10.04 3.76 -7.50
C ASP A 40 -9.43 3.79 -6.11
N PHE A 41 -8.21 4.31 -6.00
CA PHE A 41 -7.50 4.42 -4.74
C PHE A 41 -6.57 5.64 -4.70
N VAL A 42 -6.20 6.02 -3.50
CA VAL A 42 -5.19 7.04 -3.25
C VAL A 42 -4.13 6.48 -2.31
N ILE A 43 -2.87 6.82 -2.57
CA ILE A 43 -1.76 6.62 -1.63
C ILE A 43 -1.45 7.97 -0.98
N ILE A 44 -1.79 8.12 0.28
CA ILE A 44 -1.41 9.30 1.09
C ILE A 44 0.06 9.14 1.46
N ASP A 45 0.88 10.08 1.03
CA ASP A 45 2.32 9.99 1.19
C ASP A 45 2.78 10.59 2.52
N MET A 46 3.36 9.76 3.39
CA MET A 46 4.01 10.18 4.63
C MET A 46 5.53 9.98 4.61
N GLU A 47 6.07 9.42 3.53
CA GLU A 47 7.51 9.22 3.38
C GLU A 47 8.21 10.51 2.95
N HIS A 48 7.74 11.12 1.85
CA HIS A 48 8.34 12.34 1.31
C HIS A 48 7.55 13.61 1.63
N VAL A 49 6.48 13.50 2.40
CA VAL A 49 5.65 14.64 2.79
C VAL A 49 5.59 14.75 4.31
N LEU A 50 6.00 15.92 4.84
CA LEU A 50 5.79 16.25 6.26
C LEU A 50 4.31 16.54 6.49
N ILE A 51 3.60 15.53 6.96
CA ILE A 51 2.17 15.58 7.25
C ILE A 51 1.91 15.17 8.70
N ASN A 52 1.05 15.91 9.39
CA ASN A 52 0.67 15.53 10.76
C ASN A 52 -0.43 14.45 10.77
N PRO A 53 -0.52 13.65 11.86
CA PRO A 53 -1.47 12.55 11.95
C PRO A 53 -2.94 12.96 11.82
N GLU A 54 -3.33 14.14 12.31
CA GLU A 54 -4.70 14.64 12.20
C GLU A 54 -5.09 14.89 10.74
N THR A 55 -4.19 15.49 9.96
CA THR A 55 -4.43 15.71 8.53
C THR A 55 -4.55 14.37 7.79
N VAL A 56 -3.69 13.38 8.08
CA VAL A 56 -3.79 12.03 7.50
C VAL A 56 -5.14 11.40 7.81
N GLU A 57 -5.58 11.46 9.07
CA GLU A 57 -6.87 10.90 9.49
C GLU A 57 -8.04 11.60 8.77
N ASN A 58 -7.97 12.92 8.59
CA ASN A 58 -9.00 13.67 7.85
C ASN A 58 -8.99 13.33 6.36
N MET A 59 -7.83 13.14 5.73
CA MET A 59 -7.72 12.68 4.34
C MET A 59 -8.31 11.27 4.18
N ILE A 60 -8.05 10.35 5.11
CA ILE A 60 -8.66 9.01 5.13
C ILE A 60 -10.19 9.12 5.22
N ARG A 61 -10.72 9.99 6.10
CA ARG A 61 -12.17 10.19 6.26
C ARG A 61 -12.83 10.71 4.97
N VAL A 62 -12.16 11.62 4.26
CA VAL A 62 -12.64 12.11 2.97
C VAL A 62 -12.63 10.99 1.93
N ALA A 63 -11.54 10.24 1.79
CA ALA A 63 -11.47 9.11 0.88
C ALA A 63 -12.62 8.11 1.12
N GLU A 64 -12.89 7.80 2.39
CA GLU A 64 -14.00 6.93 2.77
C GLU A 64 -15.39 7.49 2.35
N SER A 65 -15.59 8.81 2.39
CA SER A 65 -16.87 9.42 2.01
C SER A 65 -17.17 9.30 0.53
N TYR A 66 -16.13 9.21 -0.30
CA TYR A 66 -16.19 9.02 -1.76
C TYR A 66 -16.06 7.57 -2.20
N ALA A 67 -16.00 6.61 -1.29
CA ALA A 67 -15.71 5.20 -1.58
C ALA A 67 -14.35 4.96 -2.27
N LEU A 68 -13.43 5.93 -2.19
CA LEU A 68 -12.05 5.84 -2.64
C LEU A 68 -11.24 5.04 -1.61
N THR A 69 -10.46 4.04 -2.04
CA THR A 69 -9.64 3.23 -1.10
C THR A 69 -8.41 4.00 -0.62
N PRO A 70 -8.31 4.38 0.68
CA PRO A 70 -7.14 5.06 1.21
C PRO A 70 -6.04 4.07 1.60
N LEU A 71 -4.92 4.11 0.89
CA LEU A 71 -3.65 3.52 1.28
C LEU A 71 -2.75 4.62 1.86
N VAL A 72 -1.83 4.25 2.75
CA VAL A 72 -0.86 5.21 3.32
C VAL A 72 0.54 4.67 3.09
N ARG A 73 1.40 5.45 2.42
CA ARG A 73 2.84 5.17 2.34
C ARG A 73 3.51 5.71 3.59
N VAL A 74 4.15 4.82 4.32
CA VAL A 74 4.77 5.13 5.62
C VAL A 74 6.22 5.56 5.45
N ALA A 75 6.72 6.37 6.40
CA ALA A 75 8.12 6.79 6.44
C ALA A 75 9.03 5.73 7.10
N ASP A 76 8.45 4.82 7.88
CA ASP A 76 9.16 3.77 8.60
C ASP A 76 8.28 2.53 8.79
N LEU A 77 8.90 1.40 9.14
CA LEU A 77 8.20 0.14 9.39
C LEU A 77 7.88 -0.06 10.89
N ASN A 78 7.87 1.00 11.69
CA ASN A 78 7.57 0.89 13.12
C ASN A 78 6.14 0.35 13.34
N PRO A 79 5.98 -0.74 14.09
CA PRO A 79 4.66 -1.34 14.32
C PRO A 79 3.63 -0.38 14.91
N LYS A 80 4.06 0.64 15.67
CA LYS A 80 3.16 1.65 16.24
C LYS A 80 2.70 2.68 15.21
N THR A 81 3.55 3.02 14.23
CA THR A 81 3.14 3.84 13.08
C THR A 81 2.07 3.09 12.28
N LEU A 82 2.33 1.84 11.90
CA LEU A 82 1.38 1.00 11.16
C LEU A 82 0.04 0.86 11.90
N LEU A 83 0.11 0.53 13.19
CA LEU A 83 -1.07 0.40 14.06
C LEU A 83 -1.96 1.64 14.03
N ARG A 84 -1.37 2.83 14.26
CA ARG A 84 -2.12 4.09 14.36
C ARG A 84 -2.82 4.46 13.07
N LEU A 85 -2.17 4.25 11.93
CA LEU A 85 -2.76 4.51 10.61
C LEU A 85 -3.94 3.59 10.32
N LEU A 86 -3.80 2.30 10.63
CA LEU A 86 -4.88 1.33 10.50
C LEU A 86 -6.03 1.59 11.48
N ASP A 87 -5.75 2.07 12.68
CA ASP A 87 -6.76 2.48 13.66
C ASP A 87 -7.45 3.81 13.24
N GLY A 88 -6.75 4.65 12.46
CA GLY A 88 -7.30 5.84 11.81
C GLY A 88 -8.22 5.53 10.63
N GLY A 89 -8.19 4.30 10.10
CA GLY A 89 -9.08 3.86 9.01
C GLY A 89 -8.39 3.62 7.67
N ALA A 90 -7.06 3.68 7.60
CA ALA A 90 -6.36 3.27 6.37
C ALA A 90 -6.75 1.84 5.99
N GLN A 91 -7.06 1.63 4.71
CA GLN A 91 -7.43 0.32 4.18
C GLN A 91 -6.23 -0.46 3.65
N GLY A 92 -5.05 0.12 3.69
CA GLY A 92 -3.79 -0.56 3.43
C GLY A 92 -2.59 0.31 3.73
N ILE A 93 -1.44 -0.37 3.85
CA ILE A 93 -0.14 0.26 4.12
C ILE A 93 0.78 -0.03 2.94
N VAL A 94 1.44 1.01 2.45
CA VAL A 94 2.52 0.91 1.46
C VAL A 94 3.84 1.03 2.20
N LEU A 95 4.63 -0.04 2.11
CA LEU A 95 5.89 -0.22 2.83
C LEU A 95 7.05 0.09 1.87
N PRO A 96 7.79 1.21 2.05
CA PRO A 96 8.93 1.54 1.22
C PRO A 96 10.12 0.63 1.51
N MET A 97 11.08 0.59 0.59
CA MET A 97 12.40 -0.03 0.75
C MET A 97 12.36 -1.47 1.29
N ILE A 98 11.46 -2.30 0.76
CA ILE A 98 11.42 -3.72 1.13
C ILE A 98 12.51 -4.48 0.38
N GLU A 99 13.46 -5.02 1.16
CA GLU A 99 14.64 -5.71 0.67
C GLU A 99 14.71 -7.18 1.08
N SER A 100 13.81 -7.63 1.99
CA SER A 100 13.81 -9.03 2.41
C SER A 100 12.43 -9.56 2.75
N PRO A 101 12.20 -10.90 2.57
CA PRO A 101 10.97 -11.56 3.00
C PRO A 101 10.72 -11.42 4.51
N GLU A 102 11.78 -11.45 5.31
CA GLU A 102 11.71 -11.36 6.78
C GLU A 102 11.20 -9.98 7.21
N GLN A 103 11.76 -8.91 6.63
CA GLN A 103 11.31 -7.53 6.84
C GLN A 103 9.83 -7.38 6.48
N LEU A 104 9.42 -7.91 5.32
CA LEU A 104 8.02 -7.86 4.88
C LEU A 104 7.11 -8.67 5.79
N ALA A 105 7.50 -9.89 6.17
CA ALA A 105 6.71 -10.74 7.06
C ALA A 105 6.47 -10.09 8.43
N ASP A 106 7.49 -9.43 8.99
CA ASP A 106 7.37 -8.68 10.23
C ASP A 106 6.39 -7.50 10.12
N ALA A 107 6.44 -6.76 9.02
CA ALA A 107 5.53 -5.64 8.76
C ALA A 107 4.08 -6.15 8.53
N ILE A 108 3.89 -7.23 7.79
CA ILE A 108 2.58 -7.89 7.61
C ILE A 108 2.02 -8.30 8.97
N ALA A 109 2.82 -8.95 9.81
CA ALA A 109 2.40 -9.37 11.14
C ALA A 109 2.00 -8.19 12.04
N ALA A 110 2.60 -7.00 11.85
CA ALA A 110 2.21 -5.78 12.55
C ALA A 110 0.88 -5.19 12.04
N CYS A 111 0.51 -5.45 10.78
CA CYS A 111 -0.74 -4.98 10.17
C CYS A 111 -1.93 -5.90 10.42
N LYS A 112 -1.71 -7.17 10.70
CA LYS A 112 -2.74 -8.21 10.82
C LYS A 112 -2.96 -8.64 12.27
N TYR A 113 -4.18 -9.05 12.57
CA TYR A 113 -4.54 -9.67 13.85
C TYR A 113 -4.26 -11.18 13.86
N HIS A 114 -4.25 -11.77 15.05
CA HIS A 114 -4.19 -13.24 15.19
C HIS A 114 -5.28 -13.92 14.33
N PRO A 115 -5.01 -15.07 13.66
CA PRO A 115 -3.75 -15.83 13.64
C PRO A 115 -2.73 -15.34 12.61
N LEU A 116 -3.06 -14.33 11.80
CA LEU A 116 -2.20 -13.85 10.70
C LEU A 116 -1.11 -12.86 11.15
N GLY A 117 -1.23 -12.34 12.36
CA GLY A 117 -0.28 -11.36 12.87
C GLY A 117 -0.45 -11.05 14.36
N ARG A 118 0.16 -9.92 14.77
CA ARG A 118 0.26 -9.47 16.16
C ARG A 118 -0.19 -8.03 16.39
N ARG A 119 -1.00 -7.48 15.47
CA ARG A 119 -1.57 -6.12 15.63
C ARG A 119 -2.33 -6.02 16.95
N SER A 120 -2.09 -4.94 17.71
CA SER A 120 -2.76 -4.69 18.97
C SER A 120 -4.25 -4.40 18.78
N LEU A 121 -5.07 -4.92 19.68
CA LEU A 121 -6.53 -4.81 19.61
C LEU A 121 -7.00 -3.41 20.03
N ASN A 122 -7.94 -2.86 19.27
CA ASN A 122 -8.63 -1.62 19.59
C ASN A 122 -10.06 -1.67 19.03
N ALA A 123 -11.04 -1.23 19.82
CA ALA A 123 -12.43 -1.09 19.39
C ALA A 123 -12.74 0.34 18.89
N GLY A 124 -11.75 0.97 18.22
CA GLY A 124 -11.85 2.33 17.74
C GLY A 124 -12.73 2.51 16.50
N ARG A 125 -12.48 3.58 15.78
CA ARG A 125 -13.25 4.04 14.62
C ARG A 125 -13.53 2.95 13.56
N PRO A 126 -12.55 2.16 13.08
CA PRO A 126 -12.81 1.13 12.06
C PRO A 126 -13.71 0.00 12.55
N GLY A 127 -13.73 -0.28 13.87
CA GLY A 127 -14.63 -1.22 14.54
C GLY A 127 -15.95 -0.59 14.98
N SER A 128 -16.31 0.61 14.47
CA SER A 128 -17.52 1.34 14.83
C SER A 128 -17.65 1.58 16.35
N PHE A 129 -16.52 1.87 16.99
CA PHE A 129 -16.45 2.15 18.45
C PHE A 129 -17.06 1.05 19.32
N GLY A 130 -16.86 -0.21 18.94
CA GLY A 130 -17.36 -1.36 19.68
C GLY A 130 -18.84 -1.70 19.44
N LYS A 131 -19.48 -1.07 18.45
CA LYS A 131 -20.87 -1.41 18.06
C LYS A 131 -21.00 -2.84 17.55
N HIS A 132 -19.94 -3.39 16.97
CA HIS A 132 -19.89 -4.76 16.48
C HIS A 132 -18.99 -5.62 17.35
N SER A 133 -19.18 -6.94 17.28
CA SER A 133 -18.31 -7.90 17.96
C SER A 133 -16.85 -7.70 17.53
N LEU A 134 -15.93 -7.66 18.50
CA LEU A 134 -14.50 -7.53 18.22
C LEU A 134 -13.98 -8.70 17.36
N ALA A 135 -14.51 -9.92 17.57
CA ALA A 135 -14.14 -11.08 16.77
C ALA A 135 -14.50 -10.90 15.28
N GLN A 136 -15.70 -10.42 15.01
CA GLN A 136 -16.13 -10.12 13.62
C GLN A 136 -15.31 -9.00 13.00
N TYR A 137 -14.94 -7.97 13.77
CA TYR A 137 -14.08 -6.90 13.31
C TYR A 137 -12.67 -7.41 12.96
N VAL A 138 -12.08 -8.23 13.83
CA VAL A 138 -10.75 -8.84 13.63
C VAL A 138 -10.71 -9.67 12.35
N GLU A 139 -11.72 -10.51 12.15
CA GLU A 139 -11.83 -11.33 10.93
C GLU A 139 -11.94 -10.45 9.67
N ALA A 140 -12.85 -9.47 9.67
CA ALA A 140 -13.02 -8.54 8.57
C ALA A 140 -11.74 -7.73 8.30
N ALA A 141 -11.06 -7.24 9.34
CA ALA A 141 -9.82 -6.49 9.21
C ALA A 141 -8.69 -7.33 8.57
N ASN A 142 -8.56 -8.59 8.98
CA ASN A 142 -7.58 -9.51 8.38
C ASN A 142 -7.83 -9.74 6.88
N GLN A 143 -9.09 -9.73 6.46
CA GLN A 143 -9.48 -9.90 5.06
C GLN A 143 -9.31 -8.61 4.24
N GLN A 144 -9.71 -7.45 4.80
CA GLN A 144 -9.84 -6.20 4.06
C GLN A 144 -8.58 -5.33 4.04
N ILE A 145 -7.75 -5.37 5.08
CA ILE A 145 -6.51 -4.57 5.12
C ILE A 145 -5.51 -5.11 4.09
N MET A 146 -5.01 -4.22 3.24
CA MET A 146 -3.96 -4.54 2.25
C MET A 146 -2.58 -4.22 2.80
N VAL A 147 -1.59 -5.02 2.36
CA VAL A 147 -0.17 -4.70 2.52
C VAL A 147 0.48 -4.67 1.14
N VAL A 148 1.11 -3.56 0.86
CA VAL A 148 1.79 -3.27 -0.41
C VAL A 148 3.28 -3.08 -0.11
N ALA A 149 4.14 -3.80 -0.82
CA ALA A 149 5.59 -3.64 -0.71
C ALA A 149 6.12 -2.81 -1.88
N MET A 150 6.97 -1.80 -1.62
CA MET A 150 7.73 -1.15 -2.69
C MET A 150 9.07 -1.87 -2.87
N ILE A 151 9.36 -2.22 -4.13
CA ILE A 151 10.65 -2.76 -4.55
C ILE A 151 11.36 -1.67 -5.34
N GLU A 152 12.40 -1.11 -4.72
CA GLU A 152 13.05 0.12 -5.19
C GLU A 152 14.55 0.15 -4.89
N SER A 153 15.15 -1.03 -4.66
CA SER A 153 16.60 -1.20 -4.52
C SER A 153 17.08 -2.42 -5.30
N ALA A 154 18.37 -2.45 -5.64
CA ALA A 154 19.01 -3.60 -6.29
C ALA A 154 18.85 -4.89 -5.45
N GLU A 155 18.93 -4.77 -4.12
CA GLU A 155 18.73 -5.91 -3.21
C GLU A 155 17.28 -6.39 -3.22
N GLY A 156 16.30 -5.47 -3.17
CA GLY A 156 14.88 -5.80 -3.29
C GLY A 156 14.57 -6.52 -4.61
N VAL A 157 15.13 -6.05 -5.74
CA VAL A 157 14.98 -6.70 -7.05
C VAL A 157 15.58 -8.10 -7.03
N ARG A 158 16.79 -8.27 -6.48
CA ARG A 158 17.47 -9.58 -6.39
C ARG A 158 16.61 -10.59 -5.60
N ARG A 159 15.89 -10.16 -4.60
CA ARG A 159 15.04 -10.99 -3.73
C ARG A 159 13.54 -10.93 -4.09
N ALA A 160 13.15 -10.26 -5.17
CA ALA A 160 11.75 -10.04 -5.51
C ALA A 160 10.91 -11.33 -5.55
N ALA A 161 11.48 -12.43 -6.05
CA ALA A 161 10.79 -13.72 -6.09
C ALA A 161 10.53 -14.35 -4.72
N GLU A 162 11.39 -14.08 -3.73
CA GLU A 162 11.19 -14.51 -2.34
C GLU A 162 10.18 -13.60 -1.64
N ILE A 163 10.33 -12.27 -1.83
CA ILE A 163 9.43 -11.25 -1.29
C ILE A 163 8.00 -11.47 -1.79
N ALA A 164 7.81 -11.71 -3.10
CA ALA A 164 6.50 -11.92 -3.69
C ALA A 164 5.74 -13.15 -3.15
N ARG A 165 6.46 -14.11 -2.57
CA ARG A 165 5.86 -15.31 -1.96
C ARG A 165 5.51 -15.17 -0.48
N VAL A 166 5.78 -14.04 0.14
CA VAL A 166 5.45 -13.82 1.56
C VAL A 166 3.92 -13.83 1.75
N PRO A 167 3.39 -14.70 2.60
CA PRO A 167 1.95 -14.77 2.82
C PRO A 167 1.40 -13.44 3.39
N GLY A 168 0.32 -12.95 2.80
CA GLY A 168 -0.33 -11.71 3.22
C GLY A 168 0.12 -10.45 2.48
N LEU A 169 1.05 -10.58 1.52
CA LEU A 169 1.34 -9.53 0.55
C LEU A 169 0.21 -9.47 -0.49
N ASP A 170 -0.34 -8.30 -0.72
CA ASP A 170 -1.45 -8.07 -1.66
C ASP A 170 -0.97 -7.49 -3.01
N MET A 171 0.07 -6.64 -2.98
CA MET A 171 0.55 -5.95 -4.17
C MET A 171 2.04 -5.57 -4.03
N ILE A 172 2.77 -5.57 -5.13
CA ILE A 172 4.07 -4.92 -5.25
C ILE A 172 3.91 -3.64 -6.05
N LEU A 173 4.42 -2.53 -5.52
CA LEU A 173 4.53 -1.23 -6.18
C LEU A 173 5.99 -1.01 -6.59
N GLU A 174 6.23 -0.63 -7.83
CA GLU A 174 7.57 -0.29 -8.29
C GLU A 174 8.02 1.09 -7.80
N GLY A 175 9.31 1.23 -7.46
CA GLY A 175 9.95 2.49 -7.11
C GLY A 175 11.15 2.78 -8.04
N ALA A 176 10.88 3.15 -9.30
CA ALA A 176 11.92 3.27 -10.31
C ALA A 176 12.95 4.37 -10.02
N ALA A 177 12.56 5.45 -9.33
CA ALA A 177 13.46 6.55 -9.00
C ALA A 177 14.57 6.08 -8.03
N ASP A 178 14.17 5.50 -6.89
CA ASP A 178 15.11 4.98 -5.89
C ASP A 178 15.86 3.76 -6.40
N LEU A 179 15.22 2.90 -7.19
CA LEU A 179 15.89 1.81 -7.89
C LEU A 179 17.02 2.31 -8.79
N SER A 180 16.77 3.38 -9.57
CA SER A 180 17.81 3.98 -10.42
C SER A 180 18.99 4.51 -9.60
N GLN A 181 18.73 5.11 -8.47
CA GLN A 181 19.77 5.54 -7.53
C GLN A 181 20.53 4.35 -6.95
N SER A 182 19.84 3.31 -6.52
CA SER A 182 20.45 2.08 -5.98
C SER A 182 21.36 1.38 -7.00
N LEU A 183 21.05 1.53 -8.30
CA LEU A 183 21.88 1.03 -9.40
C LEU A 183 22.99 2.01 -9.84
N GLY A 184 23.18 3.13 -9.12
CA GLY A 184 24.21 4.14 -9.43
C GLY A 184 23.86 5.07 -10.60
N MET A 185 22.59 5.14 -10.99
CA MET A 185 22.08 5.94 -12.10
C MET A 185 20.93 6.85 -11.67
N PRO A 186 21.13 7.77 -10.69
CA PRO A 186 20.04 8.53 -10.06
C PRO A 186 19.21 9.27 -11.12
N TRP A 187 17.87 9.10 -11.05
CA TRP A 187 16.86 9.64 -11.96
C TRP A 187 16.93 9.16 -13.41
N GLN A 188 17.85 8.27 -13.77
CA GLN A 188 17.97 7.74 -15.14
C GLN A 188 17.07 6.49 -15.29
N ILE A 189 15.79 6.66 -15.05
CA ILE A 189 14.81 5.57 -15.00
C ILE A 189 14.65 4.82 -16.35
N ASP A 190 14.93 5.47 -17.46
CA ASP A 190 14.85 4.88 -18.81
C ASP A 190 16.09 4.04 -19.21
N GLN A 191 17.11 3.97 -18.34
CA GLN A 191 18.29 3.15 -18.61
C GLN A 191 17.93 1.66 -18.71
N PRO A 192 18.54 0.92 -19.64
CA PRO A 192 18.22 -0.50 -19.85
C PRO A 192 18.29 -1.34 -18.59
N ASP A 193 19.27 -1.11 -17.72
CA ASP A 193 19.46 -1.87 -16.49
C ASP A 193 18.31 -1.64 -15.49
N VAL A 194 17.81 -0.38 -15.40
CA VAL A 194 16.64 -0.05 -14.56
C VAL A 194 15.39 -0.72 -15.11
N GLN A 195 15.17 -0.61 -16.42
CA GLN A 195 14.01 -1.22 -17.08
C GLN A 195 14.03 -2.75 -16.98
N GLN A 196 15.19 -3.38 -17.10
CA GLN A 196 15.34 -4.81 -16.91
C GLN A 196 15.07 -5.25 -15.47
N ALA A 197 15.50 -4.46 -14.48
CA ALA A 197 15.23 -4.72 -13.08
C ALA A 197 13.73 -4.60 -12.75
N LEU A 198 13.03 -3.60 -13.29
CA LEU A 198 11.57 -3.47 -13.18
C LEU A 198 10.84 -4.64 -13.82
N LEU A 199 11.25 -5.04 -15.02
CA LEU A 199 10.70 -6.19 -15.73
C LEU A 199 10.90 -7.51 -14.93
N ALA A 200 12.07 -7.71 -14.35
CA ALA A 200 12.36 -8.89 -13.51
C ALA A 200 11.48 -8.91 -12.27
N THR A 201 11.27 -7.75 -11.64
CA THR A 201 10.37 -7.61 -10.48
C THR A 201 8.92 -7.94 -10.86
N TRP A 202 8.44 -7.39 -11.98
CA TRP A 202 7.10 -7.70 -12.51
C TRP A 202 6.93 -9.20 -12.78
N GLN A 203 7.91 -9.84 -13.44
CA GLN A 203 7.86 -11.28 -13.74
C GLN A 203 7.80 -12.13 -12.48
N ALA A 204 8.61 -11.79 -11.46
CA ALA A 204 8.61 -12.47 -10.17
C ALA A 204 7.26 -12.33 -9.46
N THR A 205 6.69 -11.12 -9.46
CA THR A 205 5.39 -10.80 -8.86
C THR A 205 4.26 -11.58 -9.54
N LYS A 206 4.25 -11.56 -10.88
CA LYS A 206 3.26 -12.31 -11.69
C LYS A 206 3.34 -13.81 -11.43
N ALA A 207 4.55 -14.37 -11.35
CA ALA A 207 4.76 -15.80 -11.07
C ALA A 207 4.26 -16.21 -9.67
N ALA A 208 4.22 -15.29 -8.72
CA ALA A 208 3.68 -15.50 -7.38
C ALA A 208 2.16 -15.28 -7.29
N GLY A 209 1.51 -14.78 -8.36
CA GLY A 209 0.08 -14.45 -8.36
C GLY A 209 -0.27 -13.20 -7.55
N VAL A 210 0.70 -12.32 -7.27
CA VAL A 210 0.54 -11.06 -6.56
C VAL A 210 0.28 -9.93 -7.56
N ALA A 211 -0.54 -8.95 -7.18
CA ALA A 211 -0.77 -7.78 -8.01
C ALA A 211 0.50 -6.92 -8.15
N TYR A 212 0.70 -6.34 -9.34
CA TYR A 212 1.81 -5.42 -9.59
C TYR A 212 1.27 -4.04 -9.97
N CYS A 213 1.78 -3.00 -9.34
CA CYS A 213 1.43 -1.62 -9.63
C CYS A 213 2.64 -0.91 -10.25
N THR A 214 2.47 -0.46 -11.47
CA THR A 214 3.45 0.38 -12.18
C THR A 214 3.10 1.86 -12.04
N ILE A 215 4.09 2.73 -12.18
CA ILE A 215 3.89 4.18 -12.23
C ILE A 215 4.07 4.63 -13.68
N PRO A 216 2.99 4.98 -14.41
CA PRO A 216 3.08 5.45 -15.79
C PRO A 216 3.95 6.71 -15.88
N ARG A 217 4.84 6.76 -16.88
CA ARG A 217 5.79 7.87 -17.07
C ARG A 217 5.67 8.52 -18.45
N LYS A 218 5.01 7.83 -19.37
CA LYS A 218 4.80 8.28 -20.75
C LYS A 218 3.37 7.99 -21.18
N ASP A 219 2.89 8.72 -22.17
CA ASP A 219 1.60 8.43 -22.80
C ASP A 219 1.63 6.99 -23.37
N GLY A 220 0.65 6.18 -22.97
CA GLY A 220 0.53 4.77 -23.34
C GLY A 220 1.07 3.75 -22.35
N ASP A 221 1.80 4.14 -21.31
CA ASP A 221 2.28 3.20 -20.29
C ASP A 221 1.14 2.58 -19.46
N ALA A 222 -0.03 3.21 -19.45
CA ALA A 222 -1.20 2.77 -18.69
C ALA A 222 -2.21 1.92 -19.51
N ALA A 223 -1.87 1.55 -20.74
CA ALA A 223 -2.75 0.83 -21.67
C ALA A 223 -2.64 -0.70 -21.55
#